data_1137c0fde115bfd0154586c04ed042a5
#
_entry.id   1137c0fde115bfd0154586c04ed042a5
#
_cell.length_a   1.000
_cell.length_b   1.000
_cell.length_c   1.000
_cell.angle_alpha   90.00
_cell.angle_beta   90.00
_cell.angle_gamma   90.00
#
_symmetry.space_group_name_H-M   'P 1'
#
loop_
_entity.id
_entity.type
_entity.pdbx_description
1 polymer ?
#
loop_
_entity_poly.entity_id
_entity_poly.type
_entity_poly.pdbx_seq_one_letter_code
_entity_poly.pdbx_strand_id
1 'polypeptide(L)'
;MIKSKFKRVTSLFLATLMCVTTFAGIGSTTAYAASGEKADVYMVDFPRDGDANYDGVWGHSNLTLKNGWHTGRSNFTNLKAIGSYSGNVAYCIEPGISLKVGQTMNKYDENYFNNLASNGVISGDEIRLFVGRILQYGYRGTISTSWRSQNEAAANSIAQAYATQLLIWETVIGERDVNFNHVAASGCSNVKDVINAKHPLRNKIFSYYNSMVQSVQNHATIPSFCNKSSGSAKTIELEWNGSKYTTTLTDSNNVLSKYNFKASISGVSFSVNGNKLTVSMDTAPSKEFTITATKKNAVRRGVVVWSEGKHGQNSSVQDVVSYAQKVSDSINGYVKMKVSYGSCQIVKTSEDGKVDGINFTITGNGINQTVTTANGGKFQIDNLMPGIYTVTEQASACL
;
A
#
# COMPACT_ATOMS: atom_id res chain seq x y z
N MET A 1 0.02 -23.33 49.45
CA MET A 1 -1.07 -23.29 48.42
C MET A 1 -1.47 -21.88 47.94
N ILE A 2 -1.02 -20.81 48.58
CA ILE A 2 -1.36 -19.41 48.23
C ILE A 2 -0.43 -18.81 47.16
N LYS A 3 0.84 -19.26 47.07
CA LYS A 3 1.82 -18.73 46.12
C LYS A 3 1.56 -19.08 44.61
N SER A 4 0.82 -20.19 44.35
CA SER A 4 0.53 -20.58 42.95
C SER A 4 -0.65 -19.83 42.33
N LYS A 5 -1.59 -19.37 43.15
CA LYS A 5 -2.75 -18.59 42.68
C LYS A 5 -2.36 -17.13 42.32
N PHE A 6 -1.38 -16.57 43.04
CA PHE A 6 -0.91 -15.22 42.78
C PHE A 6 -0.13 -15.10 41.44
N LYS A 7 0.65 -16.13 41.09
CA LYS A 7 1.36 -16.15 39.79
C LYS A 7 0.43 -16.28 38.57
N ARG A 8 -0.72 -16.97 38.70
CA ARG A 8 -1.71 -17.11 37.65
C ARG A 8 -2.53 -15.82 37.44
N VAL A 9 -2.82 -15.10 38.50
CA VAL A 9 -3.58 -13.84 38.45
C VAL A 9 -2.71 -12.72 37.84
N THR A 10 -1.41 -12.66 38.20
CA THR A 10 -0.48 -11.67 37.60
C THR A 10 -0.21 -11.95 36.14
N SER A 11 -0.11 -13.22 35.72
CA SER A 11 0.06 -13.55 34.31
C SER A 11 -1.19 -13.21 33.47
N LEU A 12 -2.38 -13.41 34.04
CA LEU A 12 -3.63 -13.06 33.35
C LEU A 12 -3.81 -11.55 33.25
N PHE A 13 -3.42 -10.81 34.30
CA PHE A 13 -3.49 -9.35 34.32
C PHE A 13 -2.48 -8.72 33.35
N LEU A 14 -1.26 -9.30 33.23
CA LEU A 14 -0.25 -8.83 32.29
C LEU A 14 -0.65 -9.16 30.84
N ALA A 15 -1.25 -10.32 30.57
CA ALA A 15 -1.76 -10.68 29.26
C ALA A 15 -2.96 -9.82 28.85
N THR A 16 -3.85 -9.48 29.80
CA THR A 16 -4.99 -8.60 29.55
C THR A 16 -4.52 -7.15 29.35
N LEU A 17 -3.48 -6.71 30.07
CA LEU A 17 -2.91 -5.38 29.89
C LEU A 17 -2.16 -5.24 28.56
N MET A 18 -1.44 -6.29 28.11
CA MET A 18 -0.82 -6.28 26.76
C MET A 18 -1.87 -6.33 25.64
N CYS A 19 -2.97 -7.06 25.82
CA CYS A 19 -4.07 -7.05 24.84
C CYS A 19 -4.79 -5.69 24.77
N VAL A 20 -4.93 -5.01 25.92
CA VAL A 20 -5.57 -3.67 25.95
C VAL A 20 -4.67 -2.61 25.36
N THR A 21 -3.35 -2.70 25.53
CA THR A 21 -2.41 -1.73 24.91
C THR A 21 -2.20 -1.94 23.41
N THR A 22 -2.41 -3.16 22.89
CA THR A 22 -2.37 -3.42 21.45
C THR A 22 -3.68 -3.07 20.73
N PHE A 23 -4.82 -3.01 21.45
CA PHE A 23 -6.11 -2.57 20.89
C PHE A 23 -6.41 -1.08 21.11
N ALA A 24 -5.70 -0.40 22.02
CA ALA A 24 -5.83 1.04 22.19
C ALA A 24 -5.19 1.88 21.06
N GLY A 25 -4.56 1.24 20.08
CA GLY A 25 -4.01 1.89 18.87
C GLY A 25 -4.96 2.00 17.69
N ILE A 26 -6.23 1.54 17.82
CA ILE A 26 -7.28 1.72 16.81
C ILE A 26 -8.40 2.60 17.40
N GLY A 27 -8.01 3.63 18.13
CA GLY A 27 -8.93 4.71 18.48
C GLY A 27 -8.98 5.67 17.29
N SER A 28 -10.16 6.10 16.91
CA SER A 28 -10.37 7.21 15.99
C SER A 28 -9.47 8.38 16.40
N THR A 29 -8.34 8.53 15.70
CA THR A 29 -7.52 9.72 15.88
C THR A 29 -8.27 10.88 15.27
N THR A 30 -8.97 11.64 16.11
CA THR A 30 -9.45 12.96 15.70
C THR A 30 -8.24 13.77 15.28
N ALA A 31 -8.29 14.37 14.09
CA ALA A 31 -7.27 15.31 13.68
C ALA A 31 -7.31 16.50 14.66
N TYR A 32 -6.29 16.61 15.50
CA TYR A 32 -6.14 17.75 16.38
C TYR A 32 -5.35 18.84 15.67
N ALA A 33 -5.73 20.09 15.87
CA ALA A 33 -4.88 21.20 15.51
C ALA A 33 -3.53 21.02 16.23
N ALA A 34 -2.43 20.99 15.49
CA ALA A 34 -1.12 20.96 16.09
C ALA A 34 -0.95 22.27 16.89
N SER A 35 -0.66 22.15 18.16
CA SER A 35 -0.68 23.19 19.18
C SER A 35 -0.27 24.59 18.67
N GLY A 36 -1.24 25.43 18.39
CA GLY A 36 -1.08 26.87 18.23
C GLY A 36 -0.44 27.39 16.94
N GLU A 37 0.04 26.52 16.03
CA GLU A 37 0.58 26.98 14.74
C GLU A 37 -0.54 27.44 13.81
N LYS A 38 -0.36 28.62 13.22
CA LYS A 38 -1.29 29.21 12.28
C LYS A 38 -0.57 29.67 11.02
N ALA A 39 -1.31 29.78 9.93
CA ALA A 39 -0.84 30.36 8.69
C ALA A 39 -1.90 31.26 8.08
N ASP A 40 -1.47 32.37 7.52
CA ASP A 40 -2.28 33.14 6.59
C ASP A 40 -2.05 32.57 5.18
N VAL A 41 -3.13 32.38 4.45
CA VAL A 41 -3.05 31.99 3.05
C VAL A 41 -3.16 33.22 2.17
N TYR A 42 -2.33 33.29 1.15
CA TYR A 42 -2.42 34.34 0.16
C TYR A 42 -2.35 33.76 -1.24
N MET A 43 -3.18 34.25 -2.12
CA MET A 43 -3.16 33.90 -3.51
C MET A 43 -2.05 34.66 -4.24
N VAL A 44 -1.32 33.96 -5.07
CA VAL A 44 -0.48 34.58 -6.06
C VAL A 44 -1.29 34.57 -7.36
N ASP A 45 -1.73 35.74 -7.77
CA ASP A 45 -2.40 35.88 -9.05
C ASP A 45 -1.47 35.35 -10.15
N PHE A 46 -2.01 34.49 -10.96
CA PHE A 46 -1.32 34.06 -12.15
C PHE A 46 -1.00 35.30 -13.01
N PRO A 47 0.14 35.33 -13.72
CA PRO A 47 0.54 36.53 -14.42
C PRO A 47 -0.56 36.98 -15.39
N ARG A 48 -1.19 38.07 -15.03
CA ARG A 48 -2.03 38.86 -15.92
C ARG A 48 -1.14 39.81 -16.71
N ASP A 49 -0.33 39.26 -17.57
CA ASP A 49 0.57 40.08 -18.36
C ASP A 49 -0.13 40.66 -19.57
N GLY A 50 -1.16 41.46 -19.39
CA GLY A 50 -1.74 42.17 -20.51
C GLY A 50 -2.06 41.30 -21.77
N ASP A 51 -1.68 40.06 -21.69
CA ASP A 51 -1.95 39.02 -22.65
C ASP A 51 -3.27 38.38 -22.29
N ALA A 52 -4.33 38.88 -22.89
CA ALA A 52 -5.70 38.39 -22.75
C ALA A 52 -5.82 36.86 -22.95
N ASN A 53 -4.76 36.23 -23.47
CA ASN A 53 -4.71 34.80 -23.69
C ASN A 53 -4.51 33.96 -22.44
N TYR A 54 -3.97 34.49 -21.34
CA TYR A 54 -3.78 33.72 -20.12
C TYR A 54 -5.01 33.70 -19.21
N ASP A 55 -5.76 34.80 -19.13
CA ASP A 55 -6.86 34.97 -18.18
C ASP A 55 -8.13 34.15 -18.52
N GLY A 56 -8.34 33.79 -19.76
CA GLY A 56 -9.54 33.05 -20.19
C GLY A 56 -9.26 31.63 -20.71
N VAL A 57 -8.01 31.24 -20.84
CA VAL A 57 -7.62 30.03 -21.61
C VAL A 57 -7.17 28.88 -20.71
N TRP A 58 -6.73 29.11 -19.50
CA TRP A 58 -6.05 28.08 -18.72
C TRP A 58 -6.94 27.29 -17.77
N GLY A 59 -8.12 27.76 -17.45
CA GLY A 59 -9.05 27.03 -16.60
C GLY A 59 -10.49 27.16 -17.06
N HIS A 60 -11.22 26.07 -17.08
CA HIS A 60 -12.67 26.11 -17.13
C HIS A 60 -13.20 26.34 -15.73
N SER A 61 -13.81 27.50 -15.51
CA SER A 61 -14.65 27.72 -14.34
C SER A 61 -16.02 27.07 -14.53
N ASN A 62 -16.64 26.64 -13.44
CA ASN A 62 -17.98 26.05 -13.43
C ASN A 62 -18.16 24.68 -14.11
N LEU A 63 -17.12 23.87 -14.20
CA LEU A 63 -17.28 22.46 -14.52
C LEU A 63 -17.89 21.76 -13.30
N THR A 64 -18.89 20.92 -13.54
CA THR A 64 -19.38 19.97 -12.53
C THR A 64 -18.45 18.75 -12.54
N LEU A 65 -17.88 18.45 -11.38
CA LEU A 65 -16.99 17.33 -11.15
C LEU A 65 -17.72 16.21 -10.41
N LYS A 66 -17.02 15.09 -10.22
CA LYS A 66 -17.52 13.93 -9.49
C LYS A 66 -17.94 14.31 -8.06
N ASN A 67 -18.94 13.60 -7.53
CA ASN A 67 -19.47 13.80 -6.17
C ASN A 67 -20.01 15.22 -5.90
N GLY A 68 -20.49 15.93 -6.92
CA GLY A 68 -21.09 17.26 -6.79
C GLY A 68 -20.08 18.40 -6.58
N TRP A 69 -18.79 18.14 -6.70
CA TRP A 69 -17.77 19.20 -6.71
C TRP A 69 -17.85 20.04 -7.98
N HIS A 70 -17.34 21.24 -7.92
CA HIS A 70 -17.29 22.17 -9.04
C HIS A 70 -15.88 22.72 -9.23
N THR A 71 -15.58 23.25 -10.40
CA THR A 71 -14.37 24.05 -10.56
C THR A 71 -14.69 25.52 -10.35
N GLY A 72 -13.82 26.18 -9.59
CA GLY A 72 -13.79 27.64 -9.49
C GLY A 72 -12.64 28.22 -10.34
N ARG A 73 -12.43 29.52 -10.21
CA ARG A 73 -11.23 30.17 -10.75
C ARG A 73 -10.02 29.65 -9.99
N SER A 74 -9.07 29.04 -10.69
CA SER A 74 -7.91 28.42 -10.06
C SER A 74 -6.77 29.44 -9.97
N ASN A 75 -6.36 29.75 -8.76
CA ASN A 75 -5.15 30.53 -8.46
C ASN A 75 -4.19 29.68 -7.65
N PHE A 76 -2.91 30.05 -7.67
CA PHE A 76 -1.95 29.44 -6.76
C PHE A 76 -1.96 30.11 -5.40
N THR A 77 -1.59 29.33 -4.42
CA THR A 77 -1.59 29.76 -3.03
C THR A 77 -0.25 29.50 -2.40
N ASN A 78 0.29 30.48 -1.71
CA ASN A 78 1.42 30.34 -0.81
C ASN A 78 0.97 30.56 0.64
N LEU A 79 1.72 29.98 1.56
CA LEU A 79 1.53 30.16 3.00
C LEU A 79 2.42 31.29 3.52
N LYS A 80 1.84 32.14 4.38
CA LYS A 80 2.57 33.03 5.28
C LYS A 80 2.47 32.43 6.67
N ALA A 81 3.19 31.33 6.88
CA ALA A 81 3.17 30.59 8.13
C ALA A 81 4.31 31.01 9.05
N ILE A 82 4.15 30.72 10.34
CA ILE A 82 5.23 30.80 11.31
C ILE A 82 6.13 29.56 11.12
N GLY A 83 7.46 29.77 11.11
CA GLY A 83 8.43 28.68 11.00
C GLY A 83 8.68 28.17 9.57
N SER A 84 8.91 26.87 9.43
CA SER A 84 9.43 26.24 8.20
C SER A 84 8.43 26.16 7.04
N TYR A 85 7.18 26.53 7.24
CA TYR A 85 6.14 26.51 6.20
C TYR A 85 5.99 27.83 5.46
N SER A 86 6.63 28.88 5.93
CA SER A 86 6.51 30.22 5.33
C SER A 86 7.04 30.20 3.89
N GLY A 87 6.25 30.71 2.96
CA GLY A 87 6.57 30.74 1.54
C GLY A 87 6.29 29.45 0.78
N ASN A 88 5.95 28.35 1.44
CA ASN A 88 5.62 27.10 0.76
C ASN A 88 4.33 27.24 -0.05
N VAL A 89 4.34 26.61 -1.23
CA VAL A 89 3.11 26.41 -1.99
C VAL A 89 2.12 25.59 -1.19
N ALA A 90 0.86 26.00 -1.23
CA ALA A 90 -0.26 25.23 -0.68
C ALA A 90 -1.22 24.87 -1.81
N TYR A 91 -1.77 23.67 -1.74
CA TYR A 91 -2.68 23.10 -2.72
C TYR A 91 -4.08 22.99 -2.15
N CYS A 92 -5.06 23.43 -2.93
CA CYS A 92 -6.46 23.31 -2.59
C CYS A 92 -6.90 21.85 -2.56
N ILE A 93 -7.68 21.46 -1.56
CA ILE A 93 -8.25 20.11 -1.45
C ILE A 93 -9.77 20.08 -1.65
N GLU A 94 -10.39 21.22 -1.81
CA GLU A 94 -11.84 21.37 -1.98
C GLU A 94 -12.14 22.15 -3.28
N PRO A 95 -12.25 21.47 -4.43
CA PRO A 95 -12.51 22.14 -5.71
C PRO A 95 -13.78 22.99 -5.65
N GLY A 96 -13.68 24.23 -6.10
CA GLY A 96 -14.82 25.18 -6.18
C GLY A 96 -15.14 25.94 -4.89
N ILE A 97 -14.57 25.57 -3.76
CA ILE A 97 -14.67 26.37 -2.54
C ILE A 97 -13.70 27.55 -2.65
N SER A 98 -14.18 28.74 -2.30
CA SER A 98 -13.38 29.96 -2.42
C SER A 98 -12.33 30.04 -1.31
N LEU A 99 -11.11 30.40 -1.70
CA LEU A 99 -10.07 30.78 -0.77
C LEU A 99 -10.23 32.27 -0.42
N LYS A 100 -10.26 32.62 0.86
CA LYS A 100 -10.24 34.00 1.30
C LYS A 100 -8.78 34.42 1.56
N VAL A 101 -8.29 35.36 0.78
CA VAL A 101 -6.94 35.92 0.94
C VAL A 101 -6.77 36.56 2.31
N GLY A 102 -5.65 36.31 2.97
CA GLY A 102 -5.36 36.84 4.30
C GLY A 102 -6.07 36.14 5.43
N GLN A 103 -6.76 35.05 5.14
CA GLN A 103 -7.42 34.26 6.15
C GLN A 103 -6.41 33.46 6.98
N THR A 104 -6.54 33.55 8.32
CA THR A 104 -5.75 32.79 9.25
C THR A 104 -6.34 31.39 9.43
N MET A 105 -5.58 30.36 9.12
CA MET A 105 -5.95 28.96 9.25
C MET A 105 -5.15 28.28 10.36
N ASN A 106 -5.75 27.30 11.00
CA ASN A 106 -5.07 26.44 11.96
C ASN A 106 -4.40 25.26 11.25
N LYS A 107 -3.27 24.83 11.80
CA LYS A 107 -2.56 23.65 11.33
C LYS A 107 -3.18 22.38 11.89
N TYR A 108 -3.38 21.41 11.02
CA TYR A 108 -3.78 20.04 11.33
C TYR A 108 -2.75 19.07 10.77
N ASP A 109 -2.60 17.92 11.43
CA ASP A 109 -1.79 16.83 10.91
C ASP A 109 -2.53 16.06 9.81
N GLU A 110 -1.84 15.08 9.23
CA GLU A 110 -2.38 14.29 8.12
C GLU A 110 -3.56 13.38 8.49
N ASN A 111 -3.84 13.18 9.79
CA ASN A 111 -5.03 12.44 10.23
C ASN A 111 -6.33 13.20 9.98
N TYR A 112 -6.22 14.48 9.60
CA TYR A 112 -7.36 15.28 9.15
C TYR A 112 -8.18 14.58 8.06
N PHE A 113 -7.53 13.86 7.15
CA PHE A 113 -8.21 13.11 6.09
C PHE A 113 -9.06 11.95 6.60
N ASN A 114 -8.81 11.42 7.80
CA ASN A 114 -9.63 10.37 8.40
C ASN A 114 -11.01 10.87 8.81
N ASN A 115 -11.15 12.19 8.99
CA ASN A 115 -12.43 12.85 9.29
C ASN A 115 -13.20 13.19 8.01
N LEU A 116 -12.54 13.19 6.86
CA LEU A 116 -13.22 13.27 5.58
C LEU A 116 -13.87 11.92 5.31
N ALA A 117 -15.16 11.91 5.03
CA ALA A 117 -15.83 10.69 4.58
C ALA A 117 -15.11 10.14 3.36
N SER A 118 -15.12 8.80 3.21
CA SER A 118 -14.65 8.16 1.98
C SER A 118 -15.28 8.86 0.77
N ASN A 119 -14.50 9.09 -0.28
CA ASN A 119 -15.01 9.64 -1.54
C ASN A 119 -15.76 8.58 -2.40
N GLY A 120 -16.08 7.41 -1.83
CA GLY A 120 -16.74 6.30 -2.48
C GLY A 120 -15.81 5.40 -3.32
N VAL A 121 -14.55 5.76 -3.47
CA VAL A 121 -13.53 5.01 -4.25
C VAL A 121 -12.37 4.56 -3.37
N ILE A 122 -11.83 5.47 -2.55
CA ILE A 122 -10.73 5.23 -1.62
C ILE A 122 -11.05 5.83 -0.23
N SER A 123 -10.41 5.29 0.80
CA SER A 123 -10.55 5.72 2.18
C SER A 123 -9.76 7.02 2.46
N GLY A 124 -10.06 7.68 3.59
CA GLY A 124 -9.29 8.84 4.05
C GLY A 124 -7.80 8.52 4.27
N ASP A 125 -7.48 7.32 4.75
CA ASP A 125 -6.09 6.86 4.88
C ASP A 125 -5.39 6.74 3.53
N GLU A 126 -6.08 6.25 2.50
CA GLU A 126 -5.53 6.15 1.15
C GLU A 126 -5.37 7.54 0.51
N ILE A 127 -6.32 8.45 0.73
CA ILE A 127 -6.20 9.86 0.30
C ILE A 127 -4.94 10.46 0.89
N ARG A 128 -4.74 10.34 2.21
CA ARG A 128 -3.56 10.82 2.93
C ARG A 128 -2.25 10.29 2.34
N LEU A 129 -2.18 8.98 2.10
CA LEU A 129 -1.00 8.33 1.52
C LEU A 129 -0.71 8.86 0.10
N PHE A 130 -1.73 8.94 -0.75
CA PHE A 130 -1.55 9.43 -2.12
C PHE A 130 -1.19 10.91 -2.17
N VAL A 131 -1.81 11.77 -1.36
CA VAL A 131 -1.44 13.19 -1.28
C VAL A 131 0.03 13.32 -0.86
N GLY A 132 0.49 12.57 0.15
CA GLY A 132 1.89 12.55 0.57
C GLY A 132 2.86 12.09 -0.53
N ARG A 133 2.48 11.08 -1.33
CA ARG A 133 3.24 10.61 -2.48
C ARG A 133 3.22 11.61 -3.64
N ILE A 134 2.08 12.23 -3.93
CA ILE A 134 1.98 13.32 -4.91
C ILE A 134 2.91 14.46 -4.52
N LEU A 135 2.88 14.89 -3.27
CA LEU A 135 3.77 15.94 -2.76
C LEU A 135 5.25 15.52 -2.74
N GLN A 136 5.56 14.21 -2.69
CA GLN A 136 6.93 13.70 -2.82
C GLN A 136 7.49 13.94 -4.24
N TYR A 137 6.68 13.81 -5.26
CA TYR A 137 7.08 13.92 -6.66
C TYR A 137 6.69 15.24 -7.33
N GLY A 138 5.75 15.99 -6.73
CA GLY A 138 5.22 17.23 -7.23
C GLY A 138 6.07 18.46 -6.91
N TYR A 139 5.55 19.62 -7.31
CA TYR A 139 6.20 20.90 -7.04
C TYR A 139 6.10 21.26 -5.55
N ARG A 140 7.22 21.70 -4.96
CA ARG A 140 7.34 22.08 -3.55
C ARG A 140 8.01 23.43 -3.32
N GLY A 141 8.23 24.16 -4.38
CA GLY A 141 8.83 25.50 -4.30
C GLY A 141 7.81 26.57 -3.87
N THR A 142 8.28 27.80 -3.83
CA THR A 142 7.45 29.00 -3.65
C THR A 142 6.95 29.46 -5.00
N ILE A 143 5.70 29.90 -5.07
CA ILE A 143 5.15 30.54 -6.26
C ILE A 143 5.56 32.02 -6.23
N SER A 144 6.24 32.44 -7.26
CA SER A 144 6.82 33.78 -7.35
C SER A 144 6.07 34.65 -8.37
N THR A 145 5.92 35.93 -8.04
CA THR A 145 5.43 36.94 -9.00
C THR A 145 6.37 37.09 -10.21
N SER A 146 7.65 36.70 -10.09
CA SER A 146 8.59 36.71 -11.21
C SER A 146 8.24 35.70 -12.33
N TRP A 147 7.31 34.78 -12.06
CA TRP A 147 6.77 33.89 -13.10
C TRP A 147 6.05 34.65 -14.23
N ARG A 148 5.74 35.93 -14.02
CA ARG A 148 5.24 36.82 -15.07
C ARG A 148 6.19 36.98 -16.25
N SER A 149 7.49 36.74 -16.05
CA SER A 149 8.48 36.88 -17.13
C SER A 149 8.45 35.78 -18.17
N GLN A 150 7.59 34.75 -17.99
CA GLN A 150 7.36 33.65 -18.94
C GLN A 150 8.63 32.92 -19.42
N ASN A 151 9.72 32.95 -18.63
CA ASN A 151 10.91 32.17 -18.94
C ASN A 151 10.65 30.67 -18.76
N GLU A 152 11.51 29.85 -19.33
CA GLU A 152 11.36 28.40 -19.33
C GLU A 152 11.34 27.81 -17.89
N ALA A 153 12.10 28.36 -16.97
CA ALA A 153 12.12 27.91 -15.58
C ALA A 153 10.78 28.19 -14.88
N ALA A 154 10.20 29.37 -15.09
CA ALA A 154 8.87 29.71 -14.61
C ALA A 154 7.81 28.80 -15.22
N ALA A 155 7.84 28.58 -16.53
CA ALA A 155 6.92 27.71 -17.24
C ALA A 155 6.97 26.25 -16.71
N ASN A 156 8.15 25.74 -16.40
CA ASN A 156 8.32 24.42 -15.83
C ASN A 156 7.74 24.34 -14.39
N SER A 157 8.02 25.33 -13.56
CA SER A 157 7.52 25.39 -12.19
C SER A 157 5.98 25.49 -12.15
N ILE A 158 5.42 26.35 -12.97
CA ILE A 158 3.96 26.52 -13.14
C ILE A 158 3.34 25.19 -13.58
N ALA A 159 3.86 24.57 -14.63
CA ALA A 159 3.31 23.34 -15.19
C ALA A 159 3.36 22.20 -14.17
N GLN A 160 4.46 22.07 -13.41
CA GLN A 160 4.59 21.07 -12.37
C GLN A 160 3.62 21.34 -11.19
N ALA A 161 3.42 22.61 -10.81
CA ALA A 161 2.48 22.99 -9.75
C ALA A 161 1.03 22.68 -10.16
N TYR A 162 0.64 22.96 -11.42
CA TYR A 162 -0.69 22.56 -11.92
C TYR A 162 -0.87 21.05 -11.95
N ALA A 163 0.09 20.32 -12.45
CA ALA A 163 0.05 18.85 -12.43
C ALA A 163 -0.13 18.30 -11.03
N THR A 164 0.54 18.90 -10.04
CA THR A 164 0.40 18.53 -8.62
C THR A 164 -1.02 18.81 -8.12
N GLN A 165 -1.57 19.99 -8.41
CA GLN A 165 -2.92 20.36 -8.02
C GLN A 165 -3.99 19.45 -8.62
N LEU A 166 -3.88 19.13 -9.91
CA LEU A 166 -4.82 18.22 -10.58
C LEU A 166 -4.86 16.86 -9.90
N LEU A 167 -3.69 16.27 -9.62
CA LEU A 167 -3.59 14.95 -8.98
C LEU A 167 -4.12 14.95 -7.54
N ILE A 168 -3.91 16.03 -6.79
CA ILE A 168 -4.51 16.17 -5.46
C ILE A 168 -6.03 16.20 -5.55
N TRP A 169 -6.61 17.02 -6.43
CA TRP A 169 -8.06 17.08 -6.62
C TRP A 169 -8.64 15.72 -7.06
N GLU A 170 -8.06 15.07 -8.08
CA GLU A 170 -8.49 13.74 -8.53
C GLU A 170 -8.50 12.73 -7.36
N THR A 171 -7.47 12.79 -6.51
CA THR A 171 -7.38 11.92 -5.34
C THR A 171 -8.50 12.17 -4.33
N VAL A 172 -8.73 13.44 -3.99
CA VAL A 172 -9.72 13.80 -2.96
C VAL A 172 -11.16 13.55 -3.42
N ILE A 173 -11.49 13.80 -4.68
CA ILE A 173 -12.87 13.64 -5.19
C ILE A 173 -13.19 12.24 -5.72
N GLY A 174 -12.21 11.31 -5.72
CA GLY A 174 -12.42 9.91 -6.12
C GLY A 174 -12.24 9.62 -7.60
N GLU A 175 -11.42 10.39 -8.32
CA GLU A 175 -10.96 10.04 -9.66
C GLU A 175 -9.67 9.20 -9.66
N ARG A 176 -9.25 8.70 -8.48
CA ARG A 176 -8.13 7.76 -8.33
C ARG A 176 -8.55 6.55 -7.51
N ASP A 177 -8.21 5.34 -8.02
CA ASP A 177 -8.45 4.08 -7.31
C ASP A 177 -7.28 3.72 -6.36
N VAL A 178 -7.40 2.60 -5.65
CA VAL A 178 -6.37 2.06 -4.73
C VAL A 178 -5.03 1.72 -5.41
N ASN A 179 -4.97 1.67 -6.73
CA ASN A 179 -3.77 1.48 -7.53
C ASN A 179 -3.29 2.78 -8.19
N PHE A 180 -3.95 3.88 -7.84
CA PHE A 180 -3.73 5.20 -8.44
C PHE A 180 -4.07 5.28 -9.94
N ASN A 181 -4.90 4.36 -10.44
CA ASN A 181 -5.43 4.47 -11.79
C ASN A 181 -6.53 5.53 -11.85
N HIS A 182 -6.68 6.15 -13.01
CA HIS A 182 -7.75 7.12 -13.22
C HIS A 182 -9.11 6.41 -13.31
N VAL A 183 -10.05 6.86 -12.50
CA VAL A 183 -11.45 6.46 -12.51
C VAL A 183 -12.24 7.56 -13.20
N ALA A 184 -12.56 7.37 -14.46
CA ALA A 184 -13.27 8.37 -15.25
C ALA A 184 -14.59 8.80 -14.57
N ALA A 185 -14.87 10.08 -14.64
CA ALA A 185 -16.16 10.61 -14.25
C ALA A 185 -17.26 10.15 -15.22
N SER A 186 -18.44 9.84 -14.69
CA SER A 186 -19.62 9.50 -15.48
C SER A 186 -20.69 10.55 -15.27
N GLY A 187 -21.17 11.14 -16.35
CA GLY A 187 -22.19 12.19 -16.29
C GLY A 187 -21.70 13.56 -15.81
N CYS A 188 -20.38 13.75 -15.67
CA CYS A 188 -19.76 15.02 -15.27
C CYS A 188 -18.36 15.13 -15.88
N SER A 189 -17.70 16.28 -15.72
CA SER A 189 -16.34 16.52 -16.22
C SER A 189 -15.31 15.83 -15.32
N ASN A 190 -14.15 15.48 -15.89
CA ASN A 190 -12.99 15.06 -15.11
C ASN A 190 -12.19 16.29 -14.62
N VAL A 191 -11.44 16.15 -13.55
CA VAL A 191 -10.57 17.21 -13.01
C VAL A 191 -9.61 17.73 -14.07
N LYS A 192 -9.02 16.86 -14.87
CA LYS A 192 -8.07 17.24 -15.93
C LYS A 192 -8.68 18.17 -16.99
N ASP A 193 -10.00 18.19 -17.15
CA ASP A 193 -10.70 19.01 -18.12
C ASP A 193 -10.70 20.51 -17.73
N VAL A 194 -10.31 20.82 -16.47
CA VAL A 194 -10.08 22.19 -16.04
C VAL A 194 -9.02 22.90 -16.87
N ILE A 195 -8.03 22.17 -17.39
CA ILE A 195 -7.01 22.74 -18.26
C ILE A 195 -7.54 22.84 -19.68
N ASN A 196 -7.81 24.07 -20.12
CA ASN A 196 -8.35 24.35 -21.44
C ASN A 196 -7.47 23.76 -22.55
N ALA A 197 -8.09 23.32 -23.64
CA ALA A 197 -7.38 22.76 -24.80
C ALA A 197 -6.39 23.75 -25.43
N LYS A 198 -6.66 25.06 -25.33
CA LYS A 198 -5.81 26.14 -25.85
C LYS A 198 -4.78 26.64 -24.81
N HIS A 199 -4.71 26.07 -23.62
CA HIS A 199 -3.77 26.54 -22.60
C HIS A 199 -2.31 26.40 -23.11
N PRO A 200 -1.53 27.48 -23.08
CA PRO A 200 -0.18 27.48 -23.67
C PRO A 200 0.79 26.46 -23.03
N LEU A 201 0.60 26.17 -21.76
CA LEU A 201 1.41 25.16 -21.06
C LEU A 201 0.77 23.77 -21.01
N ARG A 202 -0.35 23.53 -21.70
CA ARG A 202 -1.09 22.27 -21.60
C ARG A 202 -0.20 21.03 -21.78
N ASN A 203 0.58 20.99 -22.85
CA ASN A 203 1.45 19.84 -23.12
C ASN A 203 2.48 19.62 -22.00
N LYS A 204 3.04 20.70 -21.48
CA LYS A 204 4.00 20.67 -20.38
C LYS A 204 3.34 20.21 -19.08
N ILE A 205 2.15 20.70 -18.75
CA ILE A 205 1.35 20.27 -17.59
C ILE A 205 1.08 18.77 -17.63
N PHE A 206 0.59 18.26 -18.77
CA PHE A 206 0.28 16.83 -18.90
C PHE A 206 1.52 15.94 -19.00
N SER A 207 2.66 16.46 -19.45
CA SER A 207 3.94 15.76 -19.35
C SER A 207 4.33 15.53 -17.88
N TYR A 208 4.29 16.57 -17.04
CA TYR A 208 4.53 16.43 -15.58
C TYR A 208 3.47 15.56 -14.91
N TYR A 209 2.20 15.75 -15.24
CA TYR A 209 1.10 14.96 -14.72
C TYR A 209 1.31 13.46 -14.96
N ASN A 210 1.58 13.04 -16.20
CA ASN A 210 1.82 11.65 -16.55
C ASN A 210 3.06 11.07 -15.85
N SER A 211 4.15 11.83 -15.79
CA SER A 211 5.36 11.45 -15.08
C SER A 211 5.12 11.25 -13.58
N MET A 212 4.32 12.13 -12.96
CA MET A 212 3.96 12.02 -11.55
C MET A 212 3.03 10.82 -11.29
N VAL A 213 2.02 10.58 -12.14
CA VAL A 213 1.17 9.38 -12.06
C VAL A 213 2.04 8.13 -12.04
N GLN A 214 2.96 8.02 -12.99
CA GLN A 214 3.87 6.88 -13.06
C GLN A 214 4.78 6.76 -11.82
N SER A 215 5.26 7.88 -11.31
CA SER A 215 6.09 7.91 -10.10
C SER A 215 5.31 7.44 -8.87
N VAL A 216 4.07 7.88 -8.70
CA VAL A 216 3.21 7.45 -7.59
C VAL A 216 2.84 5.98 -7.70
N GLN A 217 2.51 5.47 -8.89
CA GLN A 217 2.25 4.06 -9.14
C GLN A 217 3.47 3.20 -8.85
N ASN A 218 4.63 3.56 -9.39
CA ASN A 218 5.90 2.87 -9.18
C ASN A 218 6.36 2.91 -7.72
N HIS A 219 5.97 3.97 -7.00
CA HIS A 219 6.26 4.09 -5.57
C HIS A 219 5.64 2.95 -4.77
N ALA A 220 4.43 2.52 -5.09
CA ALA A 220 3.68 1.48 -4.40
C ALA A 220 3.71 0.11 -5.11
N THR A 221 4.51 -0.05 -6.17
CA THR A 221 4.65 -1.34 -6.87
C THR A 221 5.28 -2.37 -5.96
N ILE A 222 4.59 -3.49 -5.75
CA ILE A 222 5.04 -4.67 -5.00
C ILE A 222 5.49 -5.78 -5.96
N PRO A 223 6.21 -6.82 -5.50
CA PRO A 223 6.51 -8.00 -6.33
C PRO A 223 5.22 -8.59 -6.92
N SER A 224 5.26 -8.99 -8.18
CA SER A 224 4.06 -9.39 -8.94
C SER A 224 3.33 -10.63 -8.41
N PHE A 225 4.03 -11.47 -7.65
CA PHE A 225 3.45 -12.63 -6.97
C PHE A 225 2.82 -12.30 -5.60
N CYS A 226 2.97 -11.07 -5.12
CA CYS A 226 2.40 -10.59 -3.86
C CYS A 226 1.04 -9.92 -4.06
N ASN A 227 0.24 -9.90 -2.99
CA ASN A 227 -0.95 -9.07 -2.84
C ASN A 227 -0.72 -7.98 -1.78
N LYS A 228 -1.42 -6.85 -1.89
CA LYS A 228 -1.35 -5.75 -0.92
C LYS A 228 -1.95 -6.10 0.46
N SER A 229 -2.86 -7.07 0.51
CA SER A 229 -3.48 -7.58 1.74
C SER A 229 -3.06 -9.01 2.02
N SER A 230 -2.73 -9.33 3.26
CA SER A 230 -2.41 -10.69 3.70
C SER A 230 -3.61 -11.63 3.61
N GLY A 231 -4.84 -11.10 3.77
CA GLY A 231 -6.07 -11.89 3.67
C GLY A 231 -6.33 -12.41 2.25
N SER A 232 -5.96 -11.64 1.22
CA SER A 232 -6.11 -12.00 -0.19
C SER A 232 -4.82 -12.54 -0.84
N ALA A 233 -3.78 -12.78 -0.04
CA ALA A 233 -2.50 -13.30 -0.53
C ALA A 233 -2.68 -14.68 -1.17
N LYS A 234 -2.05 -14.86 -2.35
CA LYS A 234 -2.04 -16.14 -3.04
C LYS A 234 -1.22 -17.16 -2.26
N THR A 235 -1.69 -18.40 -2.21
CA THR A 235 -0.93 -19.52 -1.65
C THR A 235 -0.17 -20.23 -2.74
N ILE A 236 1.14 -20.44 -2.52
CA ILE A 236 2.06 -21.13 -3.42
C ILE A 236 2.65 -22.33 -2.68
N GLU A 237 2.90 -23.39 -3.40
CA GLU A 237 3.45 -24.62 -2.84
C GLU A 237 4.98 -24.62 -2.83
N LEU A 238 5.52 -25.14 -1.75
CA LEU A 238 6.92 -25.54 -1.64
C LEU A 238 7.03 -27.02 -2.01
N GLU A 239 7.92 -27.33 -2.93
CA GLU A 239 8.18 -28.69 -3.40
C GLU A 239 9.47 -29.25 -2.79
N TRP A 240 9.48 -30.54 -2.50
CA TRP A 240 10.69 -31.24 -2.06
C TRP A 240 11.60 -31.53 -3.25
N ASN A 241 12.83 -31.01 -3.24
CA ASN A 241 13.79 -31.20 -4.32
C ASN A 241 14.84 -32.31 -4.06
N GLY A 242 14.63 -33.15 -3.06
CA GLY A 242 15.58 -34.18 -2.60
C GLY A 242 16.39 -33.76 -1.37
N SER A 243 16.46 -32.48 -1.03
CA SER A 243 17.20 -31.97 0.15
C SER A 243 16.46 -30.91 0.93
N LYS A 244 15.62 -30.09 0.29
CA LYS A 244 14.90 -28.96 0.89
C LYS A 244 13.52 -28.81 0.28
N TYR A 245 12.60 -28.21 1.05
CA TYR A 245 11.34 -27.68 0.54
C TYR A 245 11.61 -26.33 -0.10
N THR A 246 11.34 -26.16 -1.39
CA THR A 246 11.74 -24.96 -2.12
C THR A 246 10.74 -24.60 -3.21
N THR A 247 10.70 -23.32 -3.54
CA THR A 247 10.02 -22.82 -4.75
C THR A 247 10.75 -21.57 -5.25
N THR A 248 10.59 -21.26 -6.53
CA THR A 248 11.16 -20.05 -7.13
C THR A 248 10.06 -19.22 -7.76
N LEU A 249 9.90 -18.00 -7.26
CA LEU A 249 8.89 -17.02 -7.68
C LEU A 249 9.52 -16.03 -8.65
N THR A 250 8.88 -15.83 -9.80
CA THR A 250 9.33 -14.84 -10.79
C THR A 250 8.53 -13.53 -10.61
N ASP A 251 9.24 -12.44 -10.45
CA ASP A 251 8.68 -11.10 -10.36
C ASP A 251 8.72 -10.38 -11.70
N SER A 252 7.58 -10.26 -12.38
CA SER A 252 7.46 -9.53 -13.64
C SER A 252 7.59 -8.00 -13.47
N ASN A 253 7.45 -7.49 -12.24
CA ASN A 253 7.63 -6.07 -11.94
C ASN A 253 9.11 -5.67 -11.74
N ASN A 254 10.02 -6.64 -11.65
CA ASN A 254 11.47 -6.42 -11.48
C ASN A 254 11.82 -5.53 -10.27
N VAL A 255 11.13 -5.72 -9.15
CA VAL A 255 11.32 -4.87 -7.95
C VAL A 255 11.99 -5.59 -6.77
N LEU A 256 12.33 -6.88 -6.88
CA LEU A 256 12.83 -7.71 -5.74
C LEU A 256 14.03 -7.08 -5.01
N SER A 257 14.96 -6.47 -5.72
CA SER A 257 16.14 -5.81 -5.13
C SER A 257 15.79 -4.67 -4.17
N LYS A 258 14.57 -4.11 -4.31
CA LYS A 258 14.04 -3.02 -3.49
C LYS A 258 13.30 -3.52 -2.24
N TYR A 259 13.24 -4.85 -2.01
CA TYR A 259 12.45 -5.45 -0.93
C TYR A 259 13.29 -6.28 0.03
N ASN A 260 12.88 -6.27 1.30
CA ASN A 260 13.26 -7.27 2.30
C ASN A 260 12.12 -8.28 2.43
N PHE A 261 12.49 -9.55 2.66
CA PHE A 261 11.53 -10.65 2.82
C PHE A 261 11.61 -11.21 4.24
N LYS A 262 10.46 -11.45 4.85
CA LYS A 262 10.36 -12.06 6.17
C LYS A 262 9.20 -13.05 6.18
N ALA A 263 9.45 -14.26 6.68
CA ALA A 263 8.40 -15.25 6.92
C ALA A 263 7.79 -15.06 8.32
N SER A 264 6.53 -15.48 8.47
CA SER A 264 5.83 -15.50 9.76
C SER A 264 6.26 -16.67 10.66
N ILE A 265 7.12 -17.56 10.16
CA ILE A 265 7.73 -18.67 10.89
C ILE A 265 9.25 -18.62 10.75
N SER A 266 9.97 -19.34 11.61
CA SER A 266 11.43 -19.51 11.54
C SER A 266 11.84 -20.57 10.53
N GLY A 267 13.15 -20.65 10.21
CA GLY A 267 13.74 -21.68 9.35
C GLY A 267 13.55 -21.44 7.85
N VAL A 268 12.99 -20.32 7.43
CA VAL A 268 12.82 -19.96 6.03
C VAL A 268 14.00 -19.12 5.54
N SER A 269 14.60 -19.53 4.44
CA SER A 269 15.68 -18.80 3.76
C SER A 269 15.21 -18.19 2.45
N PHE A 270 15.75 -17.01 2.12
CA PHE A 270 15.44 -16.26 0.91
C PHE A 270 16.70 -16.00 0.10
N SER A 271 16.63 -16.24 -1.21
CA SER A 271 17.69 -15.88 -2.16
C SER A 271 17.09 -15.12 -3.34
N VAL A 272 17.63 -13.94 -3.63
CA VAL A 272 17.20 -13.11 -4.77
C VAL A 272 18.27 -13.14 -5.84
N ASN A 273 17.89 -13.54 -7.05
CA ASN A 273 18.73 -13.50 -8.24
C ASN A 273 17.96 -12.86 -9.40
N GLY A 274 18.31 -11.61 -9.72
CA GLY A 274 17.58 -10.81 -10.71
C GLY A 274 16.12 -10.62 -10.32
N ASN A 275 15.22 -11.11 -11.15
CA ASN A 275 13.77 -11.08 -10.91
C ASN A 275 13.22 -12.41 -10.32
N LYS A 276 14.07 -13.25 -9.76
CA LYS A 276 13.67 -14.51 -9.13
C LYS A 276 13.93 -14.47 -7.64
N LEU A 277 12.93 -14.85 -6.86
CA LEU A 277 13.00 -15.09 -5.41
C LEU A 277 12.90 -16.59 -5.18
N THR A 278 13.96 -17.21 -4.68
CA THR A 278 13.92 -18.58 -4.19
C THR A 278 13.63 -18.58 -2.70
N VAL A 279 12.60 -19.30 -2.30
CA VAL A 279 12.22 -19.57 -0.91
C VAL A 279 12.57 -21.00 -0.60
N SER A 280 13.26 -21.26 0.51
CA SER A 280 13.63 -22.61 0.89
C SER A 280 13.61 -22.81 2.40
N MET A 281 13.39 -24.06 2.84
CA MET A 281 13.46 -24.49 4.25
C MET A 281 13.82 -25.98 4.32
N ASP A 282 14.51 -26.35 5.42
CA ASP A 282 14.97 -27.72 5.61
C ASP A 282 13.87 -28.65 6.14
N THR A 283 12.90 -28.10 6.85
CA THR A 283 11.80 -28.84 7.47
C THR A 283 10.46 -28.38 6.92
N ALA A 284 9.56 -29.32 6.63
CA ALA A 284 8.21 -28.96 6.17
C ALA A 284 7.46 -28.12 7.22
N PRO A 285 6.79 -27.04 6.85
CA PRO A 285 5.95 -26.30 7.76
C PRO A 285 4.70 -27.11 8.11
N SER A 286 4.32 -27.09 9.37
CA SER A 286 3.11 -27.81 9.84
C SER A 286 1.78 -27.21 9.37
N LYS A 287 1.83 -25.98 8.85
CA LYS A 287 0.67 -25.21 8.34
C LYS A 287 1.11 -24.14 7.34
N GLU A 288 0.15 -23.58 6.64
CA GLU A 288 0.36 -22.42 5.79
C GLU A 288 1.00 -21.27 6.58
N PHE A 289 1.94 -20.56 5.97
CA PHE A 289 2.59 -19.40 6.54
C PHE A 289 2.68 -18.25 5.53
N THR A 290 2.84 -17.04 6.03
CA THR A 290 2.90 -15.83 5.19
C THR A 290 4.33 -15.32 5.07
N ILE A 291 4.70 -14.92 3.87
CA ILE A 291 5.90 -14.11 3.59
C ILE A 291 5.45 -12.67 3.37
N THR A 292 6.07 -11.76 4.09
CA THR A 292 5.92 -10.32 3.92
C THR A 292 7.13 -9.77 3.17
N ALA A 293 6.87 -9.14 2.03
CA ALA A 293 7.84 -8.34 1.28
C ALA A 293 7.67 -6.89 1.69
N THR A 294 8.67 -6.29 2.35
CA THR A 294 8.65 -4.89 2.79
C THR A 294 9.61 -4.06 1.97
N LYS A 295 9.14 -2.96 1.37
CA LYS A 295 9.96 -2.08 0.54
C LYS A 295 11.00 -1.34 1.39
N LYS A 296 12.26 -1.40 0.94
CA LYS A 296 13.40 -0.74 1.60
C LYS A 296 13.29 0.78 1.43
N ASN A 297 13.51 1.52 2.52
CA ASN A 297 13.66 2.98 2.51
C ASN A 297 12.53 3.75 1.79
N ALA A 298 11.32 3.19 1.77
CA ALA A 298 10.19 3.88 1.18
C ALA A 298 9.78 5.05 2.06
N VAL A 299 9.73 6.25 1.45
CA VAL A 299 9.38 7.50 2.13
C VAL A 299 8.44 8.32 1.27
N ARG A 300 7.50 8.99 1.90
CA ARG A 300 6.66 10.03 1.31
C ARG A 300 6.83 11.36 2.04
N ARG A 301 6.24 12.42 1.55
CA ARG A 301 6.11 13.64 2.35
C ARG A 301 5.02 13.45 3.40
N GLY A 302 5.26 13.95 4.60
CA GLY A 302 4.21 14.24 5.54
C GLY A 302 3.31 15.33 4.95
N VAL A 303 2.05 15.32 5.33
CA VAL A 303 1.03 16.27 4.85
C VAL A 303 0.57 17.12 6.03
N VAL A 304 0.50 18.42 5.81
CA VAL A 304 -0.08 19.37 6.75
C VAL A 304 -1.31 19.96 6.10
N VAL A 305 -2.43 19.91 6.81
CA VAL A 305 -3.67 20.54 6.40
C VAL A 305 -3.83 21.88 7.13
N TRP A 306 -4.23 22.91 6.41
CA TRP A 306 -4.55 24.23 6.92
C TRP A 306 -6.04 24.46 6.71
N SER A 307 -6.75 24.68 7.80
CA SER A 307 -8.22 24.77 7.82
C SER A 307 -8.71 25.72 8.91
N GLU A 308 -9.89 26.28 8.73
CA GLU A 308 -10.65 26.94 9.80
C GLU A 308 -11.44 25.95 10.67
N GLY A 309 -11.37 24.65 10.36
CA GLY A 309 -12.15 23.60 11.03
C GLY A 309 -13.51 23.34 10.41
N LYS A 310 -13.80 23.93 9.27
CA LYS A 310 -14.98 23.65 8.45
C LYS A 310 -14.51 23.12 7.10
N HIS A 311 -15.11 22.03 6.63
CA HIS A 311 -14.71 21.38 5.39
C HIS A 311 -15.94 20.88 4.62
N GLY A 312 -15.72 20.53 3.35
CA GLY A 312 -16.74 20.01 2.45
C GLY A 312 -17.47 21.11 1.67
N GLN A 313 -18.37 20.68 0.79
CA GLN A 313 -19.06 21.54 -0.18
C GLN A 313 -19.88 22.69 0.45
N ASN A 314 -20.23 22.55 1.71
CA ASN A 314 -20.97 23.59 2.46
C ASN A 314 -20.04 24.54 3.22
N SER A 315 -18.72 24.38 3.10
CA SER A 315 -17.75 25.33 3.68
C SER A 315 -17.74 26.63 2.88
N SER A 316 -17.60 27.75 3.57
CA SER A 316 -17.38 29.06 2.93
C SER A 316 -15.90 29.36 2.74
N VAL A 317 -15.01 28.47 3.18
CA VAL A 317 -13.56 28.63 3.19
C VAL A 317 -12.90 27.33 2.81
N GLN A 318 -12.02 27.43 1.83
CA GLN A 318 -11.30 26.29 1.30
C GLN A 318 -10.18 25.84 2.23
N ASP A 319 -10.11 24.53 2.48
CA ASP A 319 -8.97 23.90 3.10
C ASP A 319 -7.83 23.71 2.09
N VAL A 320 -6.58 23.81 2.57
CA VAL A 320 -5.39 23.61 1.74
C VAL A 320 -4.40 22.67 2.40
N VAL A 321 -3.56 22.05 1.59
CA VAL A 321 -2.46 21.19 2.06
C VAL A 321 -1.11 21.75 1.65
N SER A 322 -0.13 21.54 2.51
CA SER A 322 1.28 21.74 2.22
C SER A 322 2.09 20.49 2.62
N TYR A 323 3.32 20.40 2.12
CA TYR A 323 4.21 19.30 2.47
C TYR A 323 4.95 19.56 3.79
N ALA A 324 5.20 18.48 4.52
CA ALA A 324 6.08 18.43 5.68
C ALA A 324 7.37 17.65 5.38
N GLN A 325 8.12 17.32 6.42
CA GLN A 325 9.30 16.47 6.33
C GLN A 325 8.94 15.08 5.77
N LYS A 326 9.96 14.38 5.27
CA LYS A 326 9.79 12.99 4.82
C LYS A 326 9.42 12.09 6.00
N VAL A 327 8.44 11.23 5.78
CA VAL A 327 8.01 10.20 6.73
C VAL A 327 8.12 8.83 6.07
N SER A 328 8.19 7.78 6.87
CA SER A 328 8.19 6.40 6.37
C SER A 328 6.87 6.12 5.62
N ASP A 329 6.97 5.41 4.51
CA ASP A 329 5.84 4.91 3.75
C ASP A 329 5.90 3.39 3.70
N SER A 330 5.17 2.73 4.60
CA SER A 330 5.20 1.27 4.74
C SER A 330 4.48 0.61 3.56
N ILE A 331 5.26 0.09 2.61
CA ILE A 331 4.75 -0.63 1.44
C ILE A 331 5.08 -2.10 1.60
N ASN A 332 4.02 -2.90 1.79
CA ASN A 332 4.12 -4.33 2.00
C ASN A 332 3.38 -5.10 0.91
N GLY A 333 3.96 -6.24 0.55
CA GLY A 333 3.32 -7.26 -0.26
C GLY A 333 3.32 -8.58 0.49
N TYR A 334 2.30 -9.42 0.24
CA TYR A 334 2.10 -10.66 0.96
C TYR A 334 1.91 -11.83 -0.01
N VAL A 335 2.54 -12.95 0.29
CA VAL A 335 2.34 -14.23 -0.37
C VAL A 335 2.34 -15.32 0.69
N LYS A 336 1.54 -16.37 0.51
CA LYS A 336 1.44 -17.48 1.44
C LYS A 336 2.14 -18.70 0.86
N MET A 337 2.70 -19.52 1.73
CA MET A 337 3.38 -20.76 1.39
C MET A 337 2.77 -21.93 2.14
N LYS A 338 2.65 -23.06 1.46
CA LYS A 338 2.27 -24.35 2.07
C LYS A 338 3.09 -25.47 1.46
N VAL A 339 3.04 -26.64 2.06
CA VAL A 339 3.50 -27.91 1.47
C VAL A 339 2.27 -28.78 1.25
N SER A 340 2.17 -29.37 0.07
CA SER A 340 1.12 -30.35 -0.20
C SER A 340 1.53 -31.72 0.30
N TYR A 341 0.59 -32.40 0.94
CA TYR A 341 0.77 -33.78 1.36
C TYR A 341 0.47 -34.72 0.18
N GLY A 342 1.25 -35.79 0.10
CA GLY A 342 1.05 -36.87 -0.87
C GLY A 342 0.43 -38.11 -0.24
N SER A 343 0.31 -39.16 -1.03
CA SER A 343 -0.04 -40.49 -0.60
C SER A 343 0.93 -41.49 -1.24
N CYS A 344 1.12 -42.64 -0.60
CA CYS A 344 1.89 -43.75 -1.14
C CYS A 344 1.05 -45.02 -1.07
N GLN A 345 0.98 -45.76 -2.17
CA GLN A 345 0.40 -47.10 -2.22
C GLN A 345 1.50 -48.11 -2.44
N ILE A 346 1.56 -49.14 -1.63
CA ILE A 346 2.45 -50.29 -1.79
C ILE A 346 1.63 -51.50 -2.23
N VAL A 347 2.19 -52.27 -3.15
CA VAL A 347 1.61 -53.52 -3.61
C VAL A 347 2.65 -54.63 -3.40
N LYS A 348 2.35 -55.58 -2.51
CA LYS A 348 3.17 -56.78 -2.25
C LYS A 348 2.85 -57.81 -3.32
N THR A 349 3.89 -58.38 -3.89
CA THR A 349 3.82 -59.58 -4.74
C THR A 349 4.62 -60.70 -4.13
N SER A 350 4.17 -61.96 -4.32
CA SER A 350 4.85 -63.18 -3.84
C SER A 350 4.59 -64.33 -4.79
N GLU A 351 5.60 -65.18 -4.97
CA GLU A 351 5.51 -66.38 -5.86
C GLU A 351 4.52 -67.42 -5.34
N ASP A 352 4.33 -67.51 -4.03
CA ASP A 352 3.39 -68.43 -3.37
C ASP A 352 1.96 -67.86 -3.24
N GLY A 353 1.72 -66.66 -3.76
CA GLY A 353 0.42 -65.99 -3.71
C GLY A 353 0.05 -65.42 -2.34
N LYS A 354 0.87 -65.55 -1.33
CA LYS A 354 0.62 -65.00 -0.01
C LYS A 354 1.01 -63.53 0.02
N VAL A 355 0.05 -62.66 -0.17
CA VAL A 355 0.25 -61.19 -0.27
C VAL A 355 -0.49 -60.40 0.79
N ASP A 356 -1.54 -60.97 1.39
CA ASP A 356 -2.35 -60.32 2.44
C ASP A 356 -1.86 -60.74 3.84
N GLY A 357 -2.02 -59.86 4.82
CA GLY A 357 -1.59 -60.10 6.20
C GLY A 357 -0.10 -59.88 6.45
N ILE A 358 0.65 -59.33 5.49
CA ILE A 358 2.07 -59.04 5.65
C ILE A 358 2.24 -57.64 6.27
N ASN A 359 3.05 -57.58 7.33
CA ASN A 359 3.36 -56.34 8.04
C ASN A 359 4.53 -55.61 7.41
N PHE A 360 4.39 -54.32 7.27
CA PHE A 360 5.43 -53.38 6.86
C PHE A 360 5.57 -52.27 7.90
N THR A 361 6.82 -51.95 8.23
CA THR A 361 7.15 -50.74 9.01
C THR A 361 7.55 -49.62 8.06
N ILE A 362 6.95 -48.44 8.22
CA ILE A 362 7.24 -47.26 7.45
C ILE A 362 7.83 -46.22 8.37
N THR A 363 9.03 -45.74 8.05
CA THR A 363 9.75 -44.72 8.82
C THR A 363 10.18 -43.57 7.92
N GLY A 364 10.18 -42.35 8.44
CA GLY A 364 10.61 -41.12 7.74
C GLY A 364 9.72 -39.93 8.09
N ASN A 365 10.28 -38.76 8.03
CA ASN A 365 9.58 -37.48 8.32
C ASN A 365 8.64 -37.51 9.56
N GLY A 366 9.12 -38.08 10.64
CA GLY A 366 8.35 -38.18 11.90
C GLY A 366 7.29 -39.29 11.93
N ILE A 367 7.18 -40.11 10.88
CA ILE A 367 6.31 -41.28 10.86
C ILE A 367 7.13 -42.50 11.28
N ASN A 368 6.54 -43.29 12.18
CA ASN A 368 6.96 -44.66 12.51
C ASN A 368 5.67 -45.47 12.70
N GLN A 369 5.22 -46.12 11.65
CA GLN A 369 3.91 -46.77 11.59
C GLN A 369 4.07 -48.18 11.02
N THR A 370 3.38 -49.14 11.64
CA THR A 370 3.23 -50.49 11.06
C THR A 370 1.88 -50.57 10.34
N VAL A 371 1.91 -51.09 9.12
CA VAL A 371 0.74 -51.31 8.27
C VAL A 371 0.72 -52.76 7.83
N THR A 372 -0.47 -53.30 7.56
CA THR A 372 -0.67 -54.67 7.13
C THR A 372 -1.32 -54.70 5.73
N THR A 373 -0.80 -55.50 4.85
CA THR A 373 -1.38 -55.66 3.50
C THR A 373 -2.74 -56.35 3.56
N ALA A 374 -3.65 -55.93 2.67
CA ALA A 374 -4.98 -56.45 2.48
C ALA A 374 -5.41 -56.30 1.01
N ASN A 375 -6.52 -56.90 0.62
CA ASN A 375 -7.15 -56.73 -0.69
C ASN A 375 -6.19 -56.99 -1.87
N GLY A 376 -5.50 -58.08 -1.84
CA GLY A 376 -4.50 -58.47 -2.86
C GLY A 376 -3.15 -57.81 -2.68
N GLY A 377 -2.67 -57.77 -1.45
CA GLY A 377 -1.33 -57.29 -1.09
C GLY A 377 -1.16 -55.80 -1.04
N LYS A 378 -2.24 -55.03 -0.85
CA LYS A 378 -2.20 -53.54 -0.93
C LYS A 378 -2.29 -52.89 0.44
N PHE A 379 -1.59 -51.78 0.60
CA PHE A 379 -1.92 -50.78 1.61
C PHE A 379 -1.63 -49.40 1.06
N GLN A 380 -2.32 -48.41 1.58
CA GLN A 380 -2.17 -46.99 1.25
C GLN A 380 -1.94 -46.19 2.49
N ILE A 381 -1.07 -45.18 2.39
CA ILE A 381 -0.84 -44.19 3.42
C ILE A 381 -1.11 -42.85 2.80
N ASP A 382 -1.99 -42.09 3.39
CA ASP A 382 -2.35 -40.73 3.01
C ASP A 382 -1.66 -39.72 3.91
N ASN A 383 -1.70 -38.45 3.50
CA ASN A 383 -1.17 -37.31 4.25
C ASN A 383 0.33 -37.40 4.55
N LEU A 384 1.09 -37.97 3.63
CA LEU A 384 2.55 -38.00 3.71
C LEU A 384 3.14 -36.64 3.34
N MET A 385 3.98 -36.09 4.20
CA MET A 385 4.81 -34.93 3.83
C MET A 385 5.79 -35.34 2.73
N PRO A 386 6.05 -34.49 1.72
CA PRO A 386 7.12 -34.78 0.76
C PRO A 386 8.44 -35.03 1.47
N GLY A 387 9.16 -36.10 1.04
CA GLY A 387 10.41 -36.49 1.67
C GLY A 387 10.78 -37.93 1.37
N ILE A 388 11.78 -38.46 2.07
CA ILE A 388 12.27 -39.84 1.95
C ILE A 388 11.64 -40.68 3.05
N TYR A 389 11.09 -41.83 2.64
CA TYR A 389 10.52 -42.83 3.52
C TYR A 389 11.19 -44.18 3.27
N THR A 390 11.42 -44.92 4.35
CA THR A 390 11.88 -46.30 4.31
C THR A 390 10.71 -47.21 4.61
N VAL A 391 10.46 -48.16 3.74
CA VAL A 391 9.45 -49.21 3.89
C VAL A 391 10.17 -50.53 4.10
N THR A 392 9.96 -51.20 5.24
CA THR A 392 10.61 -52.45 5.60
C THR A 392 9.56 -53.52 5.84
N GLU A 393 9.63 -54.62 5.10
CA GLU A 393 8.81 -55.81 5.38
C GLU A 393 9.26 -56.45 6.70
N GLN A 394 8.34 -56.77 7.56
CA GLN A 394 8.66 -57.49 8.78
C GLN A 394 8.71 -59.01 8.50
N ALA A 395 9.77 -59.67 8.97
CA ALA A 395 9.88 -61.09 8.84
C ALA A 395 8.69 -61.79 9.54
N SER A 396 7.95 -62.61 8.79
CA SER A 396 6.97 -63.51 9.38
C SER A 396 7.74 -64.57 10.17
N ALA A 397 7.38 -64.84 11.40
CA ALA A 397 7.91 -65.99 12.10
C ALA A 397 7.56 -67.23 11.26
N CYS A 398 8.58 -67.91 10.75
CA CYS A 398 8.38 -69.27 10.18
C CYS A 398 7.90 -70.16 11.30
N LEU A 399 6.65 -70.59 11.27
CA LEU A 399 6.14 -71.67 12.09
C LEU A 399 6.56 -73.00 11.48
#